data_1e38865e3ab926098cc7496ddb84f75c
#
_entry.id   1e38865e3ab926098cc7496ddb84f75c
#
_cell.length_a   1.000
_cell.length_b   1.000
_cell.length_c   1.000
_cell.angle_alpha   90.00
_cell.angle_beta   90.00
_cell.angle_gamma   90.00
#
_symmetry.space_group_name_H-M   'P 1'
#
loop_
_entity.id
_entity.type
_entity.pdbx_description
1 polymer ?
#
loop_
_entity_poly.entity_id
_entity_poly.type
_entity_poly.pdbx_seq_one_letter_code
_entity_poly.pdbx_strand_id
1 'polypeptide(L)'
;MKLKTIKNRIVIYLVNHTLAGTRFFSEKRNLLRSIGYEIGENTKIVGPIHNTGTLRIGANCWIGCNLTVHGNGTVTIGDNCDIAPDVTF
;
A
#
# COMPACT_ATOMS: atom_id res chain seq x y z
N MET A 1 5.71 -16.02 14.45
CA MET A 1 5.75 -15.37 14.21
C MET A 1 5.94 -15.31 13.42
N LYS A 2 5.54 -15.37 13.16
CA LYS A 2 6.56 -15.33 12.45
C LYS A 2 6.35 -15.58 11.02
N LEU A 3 5.53 -16.58 10.54
CA LEU A 3 5.16 -16.75 9.16
C LEU A 3 4.45 -15.51 8.65
N LYS A 4 3.57 -14.94 9.45
CA LYS A 4 2.88 -13.71 9.08
C LYS A 4 3.85 -12.55 8.89
N THR A 5 4.82 -12.41 9.78
CA THR A 5 5.84 -11.37 9.67
C THR A 5 6.70 -11.56 8.42
N ILE A 6 7.09 -12.80 8.13
CA ILE A 6 7.88 -13.10 6.95
C ILE A 6 7.08 -12.79 5.69
N LYS A 7 5.82 -13.20 5.64
CA LYS A 7 4.94 -12.91 4.51
C LYS A 7 4.80 -11.41 4.28
N ASN A 8 4.60 -10.64 5.35
CA ASN A 8 4.48 -9.19 5.24
C ASN A 8 5.74 -8.58 4.62
N ARG A 9 6.90 -9.02 5.08
CA ARG A 9 8.17 -8.51 4.55
C ARG A 9 8.34 -8.84 3.07
N ILE A 10 7.99 -10.05 2.67
CA ILE A 10 8.09 -10.47 1.27
C ILE A 10 7.15 -9.64 0.40
N VAL A 11 5.90 -9.47 0.82
CA VAL A 11 4.91 -8.71 0.06
C VAL A 11 5.36 -7.25 -0.09
N ILE A 12 5.77 -6.63 0.99
CA ILE A 12 6.21 -5.23 0.95
C ILE A 12 7.45 -5.09 0.06
N TYR A 13 8.39 -6.02 0.15
CA TYR A 13 9.55 -6.01 -0.72
C TYR A 13 9.16 -6.07 -2.21
N LEU A 14 8.25 -6.97 -2.56
CA LEU A 14 7.80 -7.10 -3.94
C LEU A 14 7.11 -5.83 -4.42
N VAL A 15 6.23 -5.26 -3.60
CA VAL A 15 5.53 -4.03 -3.95
C VAL A 15 6.52 -2.87 -4.15
N ASN A 16 7.53 -2.80 -3.29
CA ASN A 16 8.45 -1.67 -3.29
C ASN A 16 9.57 -1.78 -4.32
N HIS A 17 9.85 -2.96 -4.84
CA HIS A 17 10.98 -3.17 -5.75
C HIS A 17 10.53 -3.70 -7.10
N THR A 18 10.04 -4.93 -7.13
CA THR A 18 9.71 -5.58 -8.40
C THR A 18 8.48 -4.97 -9.06
N LEU A 19 7.47 -4.62 -8.27
CA LEU A 19 6.19 -4.15 -8.78
C LEU A 19 6.03 -2.63 -8.67
N ALA A 20 7.04 -1.92 -8.17
CA ALA A 20 6.94 -0.48 -8.01
C ALA A 20 6.80 0.22 -9.37
N GLY A 21 6.18 1.40 -9.36
CA GLY A 21 5.98 2.20 -10.55
C GLY A 21 4.52 2.19 -11.01
N THR A 22 4.29 2.72 -12.20
CA THR A 22 2.95 2.87 -12.75
C THR A 22 2.52 1.61 -13.51
N ARG A 23 2.65 0.46 -12.84
CA ARG A 23 2.36 -0.84 -13.44
C ARG A 23 1.96 -1.82 -12.33
N PHE A 24 1.39 -2.95 -12.74
CA PHE A 24 1.02 -4.04 -11.82
C PHE A 24 0.11 -3.59 -10.69
N PHE A 25 -0.84 -2.70 -10.99
CA PHE A 25 -1.72 -2.17 -9.95
C PHE A 25 -2.61 -3.25 -9.32
N SER A 26 -3.17 -4.15 -10.13
CA SER A 26 -4.00 -5.24 -9.61
C SER A 26 -3.19 -6.18 -8.74
N GLU A 27 -2.01 -6.54 -9.19
CA GLU A 27 -1.12 -7.42 -8.44
C GLU A 27 -0.73 -6.81 -7.10
N LYS A 28 -0.39 -5.53 -7.10
CA LYS A 28 -0.06 -4.83 -5.86
C LYS A 28 -1.24 -4.80 -4.90
N ARG A 29 -2.43 -4.50 -5.40
CA ARG A 29 -3.64 -4.51 -4.56
C ARG A 29 -3.85 -5.88 -3.91
N ASN A 30 -3.77 -6.93 -4.71
CA ASN A 30 -4.02 -8.28 -4.22
C ASN A 30 -2.98 -8.70 -3.18
N LEU A 31 -1.72 -8.39 -3.42
CA LEU A 31 -0.66 -8.71 -2.46
C LEU A 31 -0.85 -7.96 -1.14
N LEU A 32 -1.15 -6.67 -1.20
CA LEU A 32 -1.37 -5.88 0.02
C LEU A 32 -2.60 -6.36 0.78
N ARG A 33 -3.67 -6.71 0.07
CA ARG A 33 -4.86 -7.28 0.72
C ARG A 33 -4.52 -8.58 1.44
N SER A 34 -3.61 -9.36 0.90
CA SER A 34 -3.23 -10.64 1.50
C SER A 34 -2.54 -10.50 2.85
N ILE A 35 -2.01 -9.33 3.16
CA ILE A 35 -1.36 -9.07 4.45
C ILE A 35 -2.20 -8.15 5.35
N GLY A 36 -3.48 -7.98 5.03
CA GLY A 36 -4.42 -7.29 5.90
C GLY A 36 -4.72 -5.84 5.55
N TYR A 37 -4.16 -5.30 4.48
CA TYR A 37 -4.52 -3.97 4.03
C TYR A 37 -5.89 -4.01 3.35
N GLU A 38 -6.67 -2.94 3.49
CA GLU A 38 -7.95 -2.81 2.81
C GLU A 38 -7.78 -1.83 1.66
N ILE A 39 -7.86 -2.34 0.45
CA ILE A 39 -7.67 -1.54 -0.76
C ILE A 39 -8.92 -1.68 -1.63
N GLY A 40 -9.58 -0.57 -1.92
CA GLY A 40 -10.79 -0.57 -2.73
C GLY A 40 -10.54 -0.86 -4.21
N GLU A 41 -11.62 -0.99 -4.95
CA GLU A 41 -11.57 -1.29 -6.38
C GLU A 41 -10.96 -0.11 -7.15
N ASN A 42 -10.24 -0.43 -8.19
CA ASN A 42 -9.61 0.56 -9.09
C ASN A 42 -8.63 1.51 -8.42
N THR A 43 -8.24 1.28 -7.19
CA THR A 43 -7.21 2.07 -6.53
C THR A 43 -5.86 1.67 -7.08
N LYS A 44 -5.07 2.68 -7.46
CA LYS A 44 -3.77 2.47 -8.07
C LYS A 44 -2.68 2.93 -7.11
N ILE A 45 -1.82 2.02 -6.75
CA ILE A 45 -0.72 2.29 -5.83
C ILE A 45 0.57 2.22 -6.64
N VAL A 46 1.25 3.36 -6.73
CA VAL A 46 2.50 3.42 -7.47
C VAL A 46 3.61 2.74 -6.69
N GLY A 47 3.71 3.04 -5.39
CA GLY A 47 4.81 2.51 -4.56
C GLY A 47 6.12 3.19 -4.88
N PRO A 48 7.14 2.99 -4.07
CA PRO A 48 7.15 2.18 -2.84
C PRO A 48 6.31 2.76 -1.72
N ILE A 49 5.96 1.89 -0.77
CA ILE A 49 5.26 2.28 0.46
C ILE A 49 6.19 2.01 1.63
N HIS A 50 6.35 3.00 2.50
CA HIS A 50 7.11 2.87 3.73
C HIS A 50 6.12 2.92 4.89
N ASN A 51 5.81 1.76 5.45
CA ASN A 51 4.69 1.67 6.37
C ASN A 51 4.97 0.65 7.46
N THR A 52 4.74 1.06 8.71
CA THR A 52 4.83 0.16 9.86
C THR A 52 3.44 -0.14 10.47
N GLY A 53 2.39 0.48 9.96
CA GLY A 53 1.02 0.26 10.40
C GLY A 53 0.18 -0.40 9.32
N THR A 54 -1.10 -0.13 9.33
CA THR A 54 -2.07 -0.68 8.38
C THR A 54 -2.72 0.45 7.59
N LEU A 55 -2.98 0.20 6.31
CA LEU A 55 -3.67 1.14 5.45
C LEU A 55 -5.06 0.64 5.09
N ARG A 56 -6.03 1.54 5.12
CA ARG A 56 -7.36 1.33 4.57
C ARG A 56 -7.57 2.40 3.52
N ILE A 57 -7.67 1.98 2.27
CA ILE A 57 -7.79 2.89 1.15
C ILE A 57 -9.06 2.56 0.39
N GLY A 58 -9.89 3.56 0.15
CA GLY A 58 -11.13 3.38 -0.57
C GLY A 58 -10.95 3.11 -2.06
N ALA A 59 -12.02 3.21 -2.82
CA ALA A 59 -12.03 2.92 -4.24
C ALA A 59 -11.62 4.14 -5.06
N ASN A 60 -11.09 3.88 -6.25
CA ASN A 60 -10.78 4.91 -7.25
C ASN A 60 -9.77 5.95 -6.76
N CYS A 61 -8.80 5.52 -5.96
CA CYS A 61 -7.75 6.39 -5.45
C CYS A 61 -6.47 6.23 -6.27
N TRP A 62 -5.68 7.29 -6.28
CA TRP A 62 -4.32 7.26 -6.82
C TRP A 62 -3.36 7.53 -5.67
N ILE A 63 -2.48 6.60 -5.43
CA ILE A 63 -1.49 6.71 -4.35
C ILE A 63 -0.13 6.87 -4.98
N GLY A 64 0.45 8.05 -4.83
CA GLY A 64 1.74 8.38 -5.39
C GLY A 64 2.90 7.61 -4.75
N CYS A 65 4.09 7.77 -5.29
CA CYS A 65 5.25 7.04 -4.81
C CYS A 65 5.72 7.55 -3.45
N ASN A 66 6.42 6.68 -2.72
CA ASN A 66 7.03 7.00 -1.42
C ASN A 66 6.02 7.46 -0.37
N LEU A 67 4.83 6.87 -0.36
CA LEU A 67 3.90 7.09 0.74
C LEU A 67 4.52 6.55 2.01
N THR A 68 4.57 7.36 3.06
CA THR A 68 5.18 6.97 4.33
C THR A 68 4.15 7.09 5.45
N VAL A 69 4.02 6.03 6.24
CA VAL A 69 3.16 6.01 7.42
C VAL A 69 4.01 5.66 8.63
N HIS A 70 4.04 6.53 9.61
CA HIS A 70 4.77 6.30 10.85
C HIS A 70 3.86 5.69 11.91
N GLY A 71 4.47 4.90 12.79
CA GLY A 71 3.76 4.29 13.90
C GLY A 71 3.01 3.03 13.50
N ASN A 72 2.28 2.46 14.45
CA ASN A 72 1.61 1.17 14.30
C ASN A 72 0.09 1.30 14.15
N GLY A 73 -0.39 2.51 13.95
CA GLY A 73 -1.83 2.76 13.82
C GLY A 73 -2.35 2.42 12.43
N THR A 74 -3.62 2.72 12.23
CA THR A 74 -4.28 2.55 10.94
C THR A 74 -4.54 3.93 10.33
N VAL A 75 -4.17 4.09 9.07
CA VAL A 75 -4.53 5.27 8.28
C VAL A 75 -5.66 4.89 7.35
N THR A 76 -6.73 5.69 7.34
CA THR A 76 -7.89 5.46 6.48
C THR A 76 -7.99 6.60 5.46
N ILE A 77 -8.03 6.22 4.19
CA ILE A 77 -8.18 7.15 3.08
C ILE A 77 -9.50 6.82 2.38
N GLY A 78 -10.36 7.83 2.23
CA GLY A 78 -11.67 7.63 1.61
C GLY A 78 -11.60 7.37 0.12
N ASP A 79 -12.76 7.28 -0.51
CA ASP A 79 -12.86 7.04 -1.95
C ASP A 79 -12.45 8.27 -2.77
N ASN A 80 -11.99 8.03 -3.98
CA ASN A 80 -11.71 9.09 -4.97
C ASN A 80 -10.67 10.10 -4.51
N CYS A 81 -9.69 9.66 -3.75
CA CYS A 81 -8.62 10.52 -3.25
C CYS A 81 -7.37 10.41 -4.12
N ASP A 82 -6.67 11.53 -4.24
CA ASP A 82 -5.36 11.59 -4.88
C ASP A 82 -4.33 11.90 -3.81
N ILE A 83 -3.37 11.01 -3.65
CA ILE A 83 -2.26 11.24 -2.72
C ILE A 83 -1.02 11.54 -3.55
N ALA A 84 -0.47 12.73 -3.35
CA ALA A 84 0.73 13.16 -4.07
C ALA A 84 1.94 12.30 -3.69
N PRO A 85 3.00 12.30 -4.50
CA PRO A 85 4.24 11.64 -4.12
C PRO A 85 4.83 12.21 -2.83
N ASP A 86 5.53 11.37 -2.08
CA ASP A 86 6.29 11.76 -0.88
C ASP A 86 5.43 12.32 0.25
N VAL A 87 4.18 11.89 0.35
CA VAL A 87 3.31 12.27 1.47
C VAL A 87 3.63 11.39 2.68
N THR A 88 3.67 12.00 3.85
CA THR A 88 3.91 11.30 5.11
C THR A 88 2.73 11.51 6.07
N PHE A 89 2.27 10.42 6.62
CA PHE A 89 1.24 10.45 7.68
C PHE A 89 1.81 10.14 9.04
#